data_8e1b928cda32fd6df3c4efe200eefe81
#
_entry.id   8e1b928cda32fd6df3c4efe200eefe81
#
_cell.length_a   1.000
_cell.length_b   1.000
_cell.length_c   1.000
_cell.angle_alpha   90.00
_cell.angle_beta   90.00
_cell.angle_gamma   90.00
#
_symmetry.space_group_name_H-M   'P 1'
#
loop_
_entity.id
_entity.type
_entity.pdbx_description
1 polymer ?
#
loop_
_entity_poly.entity_id
_entity_poly.type
_entity_poly.pdbx_seq_one_letter_code
_entity_poly.pdbx_strand_id
1 'polypeptide(L)'
;MDKLRMQTANKADENFRKLAAMFPNAVTETINENGEVVRAIDKDVLMQEIACTVLDGNEERYQFTWPDKKKSVLLANAPINKTLRPVREDETVPTGADSEGKPYCSSGSVNFDTTENLYIEGDNLEVLKLLQETYLGKIKMIYIDPPYNTGSDLVYNDDFSKSTTEYIASSGYLDENGNRLVENLESNGRYHTDWLNMIYSRLRLAKDLLATNGVIFVSLDDNESANLKKICDEVFGAVNFIGQITVVGNPRGRDYGGVARMHDYLFVYKKSPEAVINLIEDSENSFKMFDSLGGFELRELRNRNIKFNKENRPNLYYPFYINPATEDEHGLHEISLEPKDGWIELYPLESQGVNTVWRWGKQKSQENLNVNIKAKPDSFGKRADGRKSVRLSQNC
;
A
#
# COMPACT_ATOMS: atom_id res chain seq x y z
N MET A 1 3.28 -23.56 -41.99
CA MET A 1 2.48 -22.98 -40.86
C MET A 1 3.20 -23.39 -39.57
N ASP A 2 3.89 -22.44 -38.95
CA ASP A 2 4.47 -22.70 -37.64
C ASP A 2 3.35 -22.87 -36.64
N LYS A 3 3.38 -24.01 -35.92
CA LYS A 3 2.42 -24.26 -34.84
C LYS A 3 2.60 -23.17 -33.79
N LEU A 4 1.56 -22.40 -33.54
CA LEU A 4 1.50 -21.50 -32.40
C LEU A 4 1.81 -22.30 -31.13
N ARG A 5 2.92 -22.02 -30.50
CA ARG A 5 3.26 -22.60 -29.18
C ARG A 5 2.36 -21.90 -28.15
N MET A 6 1.45 -22.63 -27.54
CA MET A 6 0.65 -22.19 -26.38
C MET A 6 1.53 -22.16 -25.14
N GLN A 7 2.33 -21.13 -25.02
CA GLN A 7 3.30 -20.94 -23.91
C GLN A 7 3.40 -19.45 -23.59
N THR A 8 3.38 -19.10 -22.31
CA THR A 8 3.60 -17.72 -21.86
C THR A 8 5.03 -17.27 -22.24
N ALA A 9 5.22 -15.95 -22.36
CA ALA A 9 6.52 -15.39 -22.70
C ALA A 9 7.57 -15.71 -21.62
N ASN A 10 8.78 -16.02 -22.05
CA ASN A 10 9.93 -16.12 -21.14
C ASN A 10 10.40 -14.70 -20.80
N LYS A 11 10.21 -14.32 -19.57
CA LYS A 11 10.56 -12.98 -19.07
C LYS A 11 12.07 -12.69 -19.14
N ALA A 12 12.90 -13.71 -18.93
CA ALA A 12 14.35 -13.57 -19.04
C ALA A 12 14.79 -13.25 -20.47
N ASP A 13 14.19 -13.92 -21.46
CA ASP A 13 14.44 -13.67 -22.88
C ASP A 13 13.93 -12.28 -23.30
N GLU A 14 12.80 -11.85 -22.77
CA GLU A 14 12.28 -10.52 -23.04
C GLU A 14 13.21 -9.43 -22.48
N ASN A 15 13.69 -9.59 -21.25
CA ASN A 15 14.64 -8.68 -20.63
C ASN A 15 15.98 -8.66 -21.40
N PHE A 16 16.45 -9.82 -21.83
CA PHE A 16 17.63 -9.91 -22.69
C PHE A 16 17.44 -9.12 -23.99
N ARG A 17 16.29 -9.28 -24.68
CA ARG A 17 15.99 -8.56 -25.91
C ARG A 17 15.96 -7.02 -25.70
N LYS A 18 15.40 -6.58 -24.57
CA LYS A 18 15.41 -5.14 -24.22
C LYS A 18 16.82 -4.61 -24.01
N LEU A 19 17.65 -5.32 -23.24
CA LEU A 19 19.05 -4.97 -23.03
C LEU A 19 19.84 -5.00 -24.33
N ALA A 20 19.66 -6.02 -25.15
CA ALA A 20 20.32 -6.15 -26.44
C ALA A 20 19.92 -5.04 -27.43
N ALA A 21 18.66 -4.56 -27.36
CA ALA A 21 18.21 -3.45 -28.17
C ALA A 21 18.78 -2.09 -27.69
N MET A 22 18.94 -1.92 -26.38
CA MET A 22 19.51 -0.70 -25.78
C MET A 22 21.03 -0.64 -25.95
N PHE A 23 21.72 -1.77 -25.83
CA PHE A 23 23.17 -1.87 -25.82
C PHE A 23 23.65 -2.98 -26.77
N PRO A 24 23.50 -2.81 -28.10
CA PRO A 24 23.85 -3.85 -29.08
C PRO A 24 25.32 -4.24 -29.06
N ASN A 25 26.21 -3.33 -28.68
CA ASN A 25 27.65 -3.59 -28.57
C ASN A 25 28.01 -4.53 -27.42
N ALA A 26 27.15 -4.62 -26.41
CA ALA A 26 27.35 -5.53 -25.27
C ALA A 26 26.83 -6.95 -25.54
N VAL A 27 26.25 -7.21 -26.72
CA VAL A 27 25.79 -8.55 -27.08
C VAL A 27 26.96 -9.37 -27.60
N THR A 28 27.20 -10.52 -27.02
CA THR A 28 28.25 -11.47 -27.41
C THR A 28 27.69 -12.88 -27.53
N GLU A 29 28.52 -13.82 -27.92
CA GLU A 29 28.19 -15.25 -27.96
C GLU A 29 29.03 -16.01 -26.91
N THR A 30 28.44 -17.00 -26.27
CA THR A 30 29.11 -17.88 -25.33
C THR A 30 28.55 -19.28 -25.47
N ILE A 31 29.22 -20.23 -24.84
CA ILE A 31 28.79 -21.65 -24.82
C ILE A 31 28.11 -21.91 -23.47
N ASN A 32 26.87 -22.42 -23.50
CA ASN A 32 26.16 -22.81 -22.30
C ASN A 32 26.65 -24.17 -21.73
N GLU A 33 26.13 -24.55 -20.58
CA GLU A 33 26.48 -25.81 -19.90
C GLU A 33 26.20 -27.07 -20.74
N ASN A 34 25.33 -26.95 -21.74
CA ASN A 34 25.00 -28.05 -22.66
C ASN A 34 25.89 -28.08 -23.91
N GLY A 35 26.86 -27.18 -24.04
CA GLY A 35 27.74 -27.08 -25.20
C GLY A 35 27.14 -26.33 -26.41
N GLU A 36 26.00 -25.65 -26.25
CA GLU A 36 25.35 -24.88 -27.32
C GLU A 36 25.80 -23.42 -27.33
N VAL A 37 26.00 -22.87 -28.50
CA VAL A 37 26.29 -21.42 -28.66
C VAL A 37 25.02 -20.62 -28.37
N VAL A 38 25.10 -19.74 -27.36
CA VAL A 38 24.01 -18.88 -26.96
C VAL A 38 24.44 -17.41 -26.94
N ARG A 39 23.51 -16.50 -27.17
CA ARG A 39 23.76 -15.07 -27.00
C ARG A 39 23.82 -14.70 -25.52
N ALA A 40 24.77 -13.86 -25.17
CA ALA A 40 24.99 -13.36 -23.81
C ALA A 40 25.23 -11.85 -23.84
N ILE A 41 25.19 -11.24 -22.66
CA ILE A 41 25.61 -9.84 -22.45
C ILE A 41 27.02 -9.84 -21.87
N ASP A 42 27.94 -9.18 -22.54
CA ASP A 42 29.27 -8.90 -22.01
C ASP A 42 29.14 -7.82 -20.93
N LYS A 43 29.49 -8.19 -19.71
CA LYS A 43 29.39 -7.32 -18.53
C LYS A 43 30.28 -6.09 -18.67
N ASP A 44 31.52 -6.29 -19.12
CA ASP A 44 32.51 -5.21 -19.15
C ASP A 44 32.20 -4.20 -20.24
N VAL A 45 31.68 -4.63 -21.39
CA VAL A 45 31.22 -3.76 -22.45
C VAL A 45 29.95 -2.99 -22.00
N LEU A 46 29.00 -3.69 -21.40
CA LEU A 46 27.79 -3.02 -20.87
C LEU A 46 28.14 -1.96 -19.83
N MET A 47 29.12 -2.23 -18.97
CA MET A 47 29.61 -1.30 -17.96
C MET A 47 30.17 -0.01 -18.57
N GLN A 48 30.86 -0.09 -19.72
CA GLN A 48 31.38 1.09 -20.42
C GLN A 48 30.27 1.97 -20.97
N GLU A 49 29.16 1.38 -21.38
CA GLU A 49 28.00 2.10 -21.93
C GLU A 49 27.16 2.82 -20.88
N ILE A 50 27.07 2.28 -19.65
CA ILE A 50 26.19 2.87 -18.61
C ILE A 50 26.92 3.85 -17.69
N ALA A 51 28.22 4.05 -17.81
CA ALA A 51 29.04 5.04 -17.08
C ALA A 51 28.68 5.17 -15.57
N CYS A 52 28.42 4.03 -14.89
CA CYS A 52 28.14 3.99 -13.47
C CYS A 52 29.09 3.06 -12.74
N THR A 53 29.24 3.26 -11.43
CA THR A 53 29.98 2.33 -10.59
C THR A 53 29.18 1.04 -10.46
N VAL A 54 29.74 -0.09 -10.86
CA VAL A 54 29.14 -1.41 -10.68
C VAL A 54 29.92 -2.17 -9.64
N LEU A 55 29.20 -2.70 -8.65
CA LEU A 55 29.77 -3.46 -7.57
C LEU A 55 29.95 -4.91 -8.00
N ASP A 56 31.15 -5.46 -7.77
CA ASP A 56 31.42 -6.88 -7.94
C ASP A 56 30.86 -7.68 -6.76
N GLY A 57 30.65 -8.99 -6.96
CA GLY A 57 30.02 -9.87 -5.97
C GLY A 57 30.70 -9.94 -4.60
N ASN A 58 31.98 -9.50 -4.52
CA ASN A 58 32.80 -9.52 -3.30
C ASN A 58 32.79 -8.19 -2.52
N GLU A 59 32.13 -7.15 -3.03
CA GLU A 59 32.05 -5.84 -2.36
C GLU A 59 30.90 -5.81 -1.37
N GLU A 60 31.14 -5.20 -0.20
CA GLU A 60 30.09 -5.01 0.80
C GLU A 60 28.99 -4.07 0.27
N ARG A 61 27.75 -4.55 0.38
CA ARG A 61 26.57 -3.79 -0.04
C ARG A 61 25.35 -4.17 0.79
N TYR A 62 24.45 -3.23 0.97
CA TYR A 62 23.15 -3.53 1.57
C TYR A 62 22.35 -4.42 0.62
N GLN A 63 22.06 -5.63 1.05
CA GLN A 63 21.22 -6.57 0.32
C GLN A 63 20.43 -7.43 1.30
N PHE A 64 19.12 -7.47 1.14
CA PHE A 64 18.30 -8.45 1.83
C PHE A 64 18.33 -9.78 1.05
N THR A 65 18.82 -10.82 1.67
CA THR A 65 18.99 -12.13 1.04
C THR A 65 18.57 -13.26 1.97
N TRP A 66 18.14 -14.37 1.37
CA TRP A 66 17.76 -15.60 2.06
C TRP A 66 18.03 -16.79 1.13
N PRO A 67 18.04 -18.05 1.65
CA PRO A 67 18.20 -19.26 0.83
C PRO A 67 17.13 -19.34 -0.28
N ASP A 68 17.55 -19.77 -1.47
CA ASP A 68 16.69 -19.95 -2.67
C ASP A 68 16.04 -18.67 -3.24
N LYS A 69 16.41 -17.45 -2.80
CA LYS A 69 15.94 -16.20 -3.41
C LYS A 69 16.11 -16.18 -4.93
N LYS A 70 17.27 -16.64 -5.43
CA LYS A 70 17.54 -16.72 -6.87
C LYS A 70 16.57 -17.68 -7.56
N LYS A 71 16.24 -18.81 -6.93
CA LYS A 71 15.26 -19.78 -7.45
C LYS A 71 13.87 -19.13 -7.58
N SER A 72 13.44 -18.34 -6.60
CA SER A 72 12.16 -17.61 -6.66
C SER A 72 12.11 -16.62 -7.84
N VAL A 73 13.22 -15.95 -8.16
CA VAL A 73 13.31 -15.09 -9.36
C VAL A 73 13.17 -15.91 -10.64
N LEU A 74 13.87 -17.04 -10.72
CA LEU A 74 13.80 -17.93 -11.89
C LEU A 74 12.38 -18.49 -12.06
N LEU A 75 11.74 -18.90 -10.97
CA LEU A 75 10.35 -19.36 -10.97
C LEU A 75 9.38 -18.30 -11.51
N ALA A 76 9.49 -17.05 -11.04
CA ALA A 76 8.65 -15.97 -11.54
C ALA A 76 8.83 -15.73 -13.05
N ASN A 77 10.05 -15.87 -13.56
CA ASN A 77 10.39 -15.63 -14.96
C ASN A 77 10.13 -16.82 -15.90
N ALA A 78 10.07 -18.04 -15.35
CA ALA A 78 9.90 -19.25 -16.15
C ALA A 78 8.53 -19.28 -16.85
N PRO A 79 8.49 -19.60 -18.15
CA PRO A 79 7.25 -19.75 -18.89
C PRO A 79 6.48 -21.00 -18.45
N ILE A 80 5.16 -20.98 -18.68
CA ILE A 80 4.29 -22.14 -18.45
C ILE A 80 3.52 -22.51 -19.72
N ASN A 81 3.13 -23.79 -19.81
CA ASN A 81 2.38 -24.36 -20.93
C ASN A 81 0.93 -24.68 -20.49
N LYS A 82 0.28 -23.71 -19.88
CA LYS A 82 -1.11 -23.84 -19.40
C LYS A 82 -1.98 -22.74 -20.02
N THR A 83 -3.28 -22.90 -19.93
CA THR A 83 -4.26 -21.92 -20.42
C THR A 83 -5.43 -21.83 -19.46
N LEU A 84 -6.08 -20.67 -19.44
CA LEU A 84 -7.34 -20.48 -18.74
C LEU A 84 -8.48 -21.08 -19.58
N ARG A 85 -9.38 -21.79 -18.90
CA ARG A 85 -10.58 -22.34 -19.50
C ARG A 85 -11.81 -21.64 -18.93
N PRO A 86 -12.68 -21.03 -19.77
CA PRO A 86 -13.96 -20.52 -19.30
C PRO A 86 -14.84 -21.68 -18.84
N VAL A 87 -15.54 -21.49 -17.73
CA VAL A 87 -16.53 -22.43 -17.20
C VAL A 87 -17.90 -21.77 -17.29
N ARG A 88 -18.75 -22.26 -18.22
CA ARG A 88 -20.07 -21.72 -18.51
C ARG A 88 -21.13 -22.39 -17.64
N GLU A 89 -22.34 -21.80 -17.59
CA GLU A 89 -23.43 -22.21 -16.71
C GLU A 89 -23.86 -23.68 -16.91
N ASP A 90 -23.73 -24.18 -18.12
CA ASP A 90 -24.05 -25.57 -18.49
C ASP A 90 -22.92 -26.57 -18.18
N GLU A 91 -21.79 -26.09 -17.72
CA GLU A 91 -20.64 -26.92 -17.35
C GLU A 91 -20.58 -27.12 -15.83
N THR A 92 -20.32 -28.37 -15.42
CA THR A 92 -20.07 -28.73 -14.03
C THR A 92 -18.59 -29.06 -13.85
N VAL A 93 -17.94 -28.40 -12.94
CA VAL A 93 -16.51 -28.58 -12.66
C VAL A 93 -16.35 -29.13 -11.25
N PRO A 94 -15.54 -30.18 -11.07
CA PRO A 94 -15.14 -30.62 -9.73
C PRO A 94 -14.29 -29.51 -9.06
N THR A 95 -14.72 -29.04 -7.88
CA THR A 95 -14.03 -27.99 -7.12
C THR A 95 -13.30 -28.54 -5.88
N GLY A 96 -13.24 -29.84 -5.73
CA GLY A 96 -12.64 -30.55 -4.61
C GLY A 96 -13.35 -31.86 -4.32
N ALA A 97 -13.02 -32.52 -3.23
CA ALA A 97 -13.68 -33.73 -2.79
C ALA A 97 -13.92 -33.69 -1.26
N ASP A 98 -15.00 -34.31 -0.79
CA ASP A 98 -15.27 -34.48 0.64
C ASP A 98 -14.32 -35.53 1.27
N SER A 99 -14.45 -35.75 2.57
CA SER A 99 -13.65 -36.73 3.31
C SER A 99 -13.83 -38.17 2.85
N GLU A 100 -14.87 -38.47 2.04
CA GLU A 100 -15.17 -39.77 1.45
C GLU A 100 -14.68 -39.86 -0.02
N GLY A 101 -14.04 -38.78 -0.54
CA GLY A 101 -13.52 -38.73 -1.91
C GLY A 101 -14.57 -38.42 -2.97
N LYS A 102 -15.80 -38.00 -2.57
CA LYS A 102 -16.86 -37.56 -3.49
C LYS A 102 -16.59 -36.15 -3.94
N PRO A 103 -16.50 -35.89 -5.23
CA PRO A 103 -16.17 -34.54 -5.73
C PRO A 103 -17.29 -33.55 -5.38
N TYR A 104 -16.90 -32.38 -4.93
CA TYR A 104 -17.75 -31.19 -4.97
C TYR A 104 -17.82 -30.73 -6.42
N CYS A 105 -19.00 -30.37 -6.85
CA CYS A 105 -19.19 -29.82 -8.18
C CYS A 105 -19.91 -28.48 -8.07
N SER A 106 -19.37 -27.46 -8.71
CA SER A 106 -20.05 -26.18 -8.88
C SER A 106 -20.55 -26.05 -10.31
N SER A 107 -21.71 -25.40 -10.46
CA SER A 107 -22.14 -24.94 -11.78
C SER A 107 -21.23 -23.81 -12.25
N GLY A 108 -21.04 -23.70 -13.55
CA GLY A 108 -20.26 -22.63 -14.13
C GLY A 108 -20.92 -21.25 -14.00
N SER A 109 -20.25 -20.26 -14.54
CA SER A 109 -20.60 -18.85 -14.40
C SER A 109 -21.85 -18.49 -15.16
N VAL A 110 -22.85 -17.91 -14.49
CA VAL A 110 -24.04 -17.32 -15.11
C VAL A 110 -23.63 -16.07 -15.89
N ASN A 111 -24.15 -15.91 -17.12
CA ASN A 111 -23.85 -14.75 -17.98
C ASN A 111 -22.34 -14.51 -18.21
N PHE A 112 -21.56 -15.57 -18.40
CA PHE A 112 -20.09 -15.50 -18.57
C PHE A 112 -19.67 -14.46 -19.63
N ASP A 113 -20.37 -14.37 -20.76
CA ASP A 113 -19.98 -13.50 -21.87
C ASP A 113 -20.32 -12.01 -21.63
N THR A 114 -21.15 -11.68 -20.65
CA THR A 114 -21.62 -10.32 -20.38
C THR A 114 -21.17 -9.77 -19.02
N THR A 115 -20.64 -10.61 -18.14
CA THR A 115 -20.11 -10.18 -16.83
C THR A 115 -18.80 -9.43 -17.01
N GLU A 116 -18.60 -8.37 -16.22
CA GLU A 116 -17.33 -7.66 -16.13
C GLU A 116 -16.44 -8.19 -14.99
N ASN A 117 -16.93 -9.15 -14.19
CA ASN A 117 -16.20 -9.75 -13.08
C ASN A 117 -15.63 -11.10 -13.50
N LEU A 118 -14.40 -11.38 -13.04
CA LEU A 118 -13.69 -12.61 -13.36
C LEU A 118 -13.23 -13.29 -12.06
N TYR A 119 -13.64 -14.55 -11.87
CA TYR A 119 -13.11 -15.44 -10.85
C TYR A 119 -12.23 -16.49 -11.54
N ILE A 120 -11.01 -16.66 -11.06
CA ILE A 120 -10.05 -17.61 -11.62
C ILE A 120 -9.64 -18.57 -10.52
N GLU A 121 -9.85 -19.86 -10.75
CA GLU A 121 -9.47 -20.94 -9.86
C GLU A 121 -8.22 -21.64 -10.40
N GLY A 122 -7.23 -21.90 -9.53
CA GLY A 122 -5.99 -22.56 -9.90
C GLY A 122 -4.79 -22.08 -9.07
N ASP A 123 -3.62 -22.62 -9.34
CA ASP A 123 -2.38 -22.14 -8.72
C ASP A 123 -2.15 -20.67 -9.05
N ASN A 124 -2.06 -19.83 -8.01
CA ASN A 124 -2.00 -18.38 -8.19
C ASN A 124 -0.70 -17.90 -8.84
N LEU A 125 0.43 -18.61 -8.70
CA LEU A 125 1.68 -18.27 -9.40
C LEU A 125 1.52 -18.48 -10.91
N GLU A 126 0.89 -19.58 -11.31
CA GLU A 126 0.61 -19.88 -12.71
C GLU A 126 -0.42 -18.93 -13.30
N VAL A 127 -1.50 -18.66 -12.55
CA VAL A 127 -2.53 -17.69 -12.94
C VAL A 127 -1.93 -16.30 -13.17
N LEU A 128 -1.08 -15.81 -12.27
CA LEU A 128 -0.40 -14.53 -12.43
C LEU A 128 0.45 -14.47 -13.72
N LYS A 129 1.10 -15.58 -14.10
CA LYS A 129 1.84 -15.67 -15.37
C LYS A 129 0.92 -15.60 -16.59
N LEU A 130 -0.21 -16.29 -16.56
CA LEU A 130 -1.22 -16.27 -17.65
C LEU A 130 -1.85 -14.88 -17.80
N LEU A 131 -2.11 -14.20 -16.69
CA LEU A 131 -2.66 -12.85 -16.71
C LEU A 131 -1.72 -11.81 -17.35
N GLN A 132 -0.42 -12.05 -17.39
CA GLN A 132 0.53 -11.14 -18.05
C GLN A 132 0.25 -10.99 -19.55
N GLU A 133 -0.29 -12.01 -20.21
CA GLU A 133 -0.65 -11.94 -21.65
C GLU A 133 -1.69 -10.83 -21.93
N THR A 134 -2.63 -10.65 -21.02
CA THR A 134 -3.78 -9.77 -21.25
C THR A 134 -3.75 -8.51 -20.37
N TYR A 135 -3.23 -8.61 -19.15
CA TYR A 135 -3.33 -7.58 -18.10
C TYR A 135 -2.00 -6.92 -17.72
N LEU A 136 -0.92 -7.15 -18.46
CA LEU A 136 0.37 -6.50 -18.21
C LEU A 136 0.21 -4.98 -18.13
N GLY A 137 0.55 -4.37 -17.00
CA GLY A 137 0.48 -2.93 -16.78
C GLY A 137 -0.93 -2.32 -16.80
N LYS A 138 -1.99 -3.11 -16.62
CA LYS A 138 -3.39 -2.64 -16.68
C LYS A 138 -4.13 -2.64 -15.35
N ILE A 139 -3.66 -3.38 -14.35
CA ILE A 139 -4.35 -3.53 -13.07
C ILE A 139 -4.19 -2.27 -12.23
N LYS A 140 -5.30 -1.66 -11.84
CA LYS A 140 -5.30 -0.42 -11.05
C LYS A 140 -5.02 -0.65 -9.58
N MET A 141 -5.52 -1.75 -9.02
CA MET A 141 -5.36 -2.10 -7.61
C MET A 141 -5.21 -3.60 -7.44
N ILE A 142 -4.28 -4.01 -6.58
CA ILE A 142 -4.13 -5.40 -6.13
C ILE A 142 -4.27 -5.40 -4.61
N TYR A 143 -5.05 -6.34 -4.08
CA TYR A 143 -5.13 -6.65 -2.66
C TYR A 143 -4.71 -8.11 -2.47
N ILE A 144 -3.76 -8.34 -1.55
CA ILE A 144 -3.25 -9.67 -1.20
C ILE A 144 -3.47 -9.90 0.30
N ASP A 145 -4.04 -11.04 0.62
CA ASP A 145 -4.15 -11.59 1.96
C ASP A 145 -3.39 -12.93 1.99
N PRO A 146 -2.06 -12.91 2.20
CA PRO A 146 -1.24 -14.11 2.16
C PRO A 146 -1.36 -14.90 3.47
N PRO A 147 -0.88 -16.16 3.54
CA PRO A 147 -0.66 -16.83 4.81
C PRO A 147 0.21 -15.98 5.74
N TYR A 148 -0.20 -15.82 6.99
CA TYR A 148 0.49 -14.95 7.96
C TYR A 148 1.72 -15.61 8.61
N ASN A 149 1.94 -16.90 8.32
CA ASN A 149 3.05 -17.69 8.84
C ASN A 149 3.02 -17.80 10.38
N THR A 150 1.87 -18.19 10.92
CA THR A 150 1.62 -18.28 12.37
C THR A 150 2.09 -19.61 12.99
N GLY A 151 2.76 -20.47 12.20
CA GLY A 151 3.24 -21.79 12.63
C GLY A 151 2.27 -22.94 12.36
N SER A 152 1.02 -22.64 12.03
CA SER A 152 0.01 -23.60 11.55
C SER A 152 -0.50 -23.26 10.15
N ASP A 153 0.02 -22.20 9.56
CA ASP A 153 -0.39 -21.78 8.23
C ASP A 153 0.20 -22.66 7.15
N LEU A 154 -0.59 -22.83 6.11
CA LEU A 154 -0.20 -23.58 4.93
C LEU A 154 0.48 -22.64 3.94
N VAL A 155 1.71 -22.94 3.56
CA VAL A 155 2.43 -22.25 2.48
C VAL A 155 2.48 -23.11 1.23
N TYR A 156 2.43 -22.48 0.05
CA TYR A 156 2.55 -23.20 -1.20
C TYR A 156 3.98 -23.70 -1.39
N ASN A 157 4.11 -24.98 -1.74
CA ASN A 157 5.41 -25.55 -2.10
C ASN A 157 5.64 -25.41 -3.60
N ASP A 158 6.38 -24.39 -4.00
CA ASP A 158 6.71 -24.08 -5.39
C ASP A 158 7.87 -24.94 -5.93
N ASP A 159 8.09 -26.14 -5.41
CA ASP A 159 9.16 -27.03 -5.87
C ASP A 159 8.75 -27.85 -7.10
N PHE A 160 9.02 -27.33 -8.29
CA PHE A 160 8.76 -27.98 -9.59
C PHE A 160 9.82 -29.01 -10.01
N SER A 161 10.76 -29.35 -9.13
CA SER A 161 11.82 -30.31 -9.44
C SER A 161 11.35 -31.77 -9.35
N LYS A 162 10.17 -32.05 -8.80
CA LYS A 162 9.61 -33.40 -8.66
C LYS A 162 8.54 -33.68 -9.70
N SER A 163 8.54 -34.89 -10.26
CA SER A 163 7.46 -35.32 -11.16
C SER A 163 6.11 -35.35 -10.41
N THR A 164 5.02 -35.06 -11.11
CA THR A 164 3.65 -35.00 -10.53
C THR A 164 3.29 -36.28 -9.76
N THR A 165 3.79 -37.45 -10.18
CA THR A 165 3.54 -38.76 -9.56
C THR A 165 4.32 -38.98 -8.26
N GLU A 166 5.57 -38.54 -8.16
CA GLU A 166 6.34 -38.58 -6.91
C GLU A 166 5.83 -37.56 -5.88
N TYR A 167 5.29 -36.45 -6.38
CA TYR A 167 4.69 -35.40 -5.59
C TYR A 167 3.42 -35.87 -4.87
N ILE A 168 2.52 -36.55 -5.60
CA ILE A 168 1.25 -37.09 -5.06
C ILE A 168 1.51 -38.19 -4.02
N ALA A 169 2.51 -39.04 -4.23
CA ALA A 169 2.81 -40.16 -3.36
C ALA A 169 3.44 -39.77 -2.01
N SER A 170 4.07 -38.60 -1.90
CA SER A 170 4.75 -38.14 -0.68
C SER A 170 3.91 -37.19 0.18
N SER A 171 2.70 -36.79 -0.24
CA SER A 171 1.91 -35.76 0.43
C SER A 171 0.60 -36.32 1.00
N GLY A 172 0.46 -36.27 2.31
CA GLY A 172 -0.81 -36.56 3.00
C GLY A 172 -1.82 -35.41 3.02
N TYR A 173 -1.50 -34.25 2.42
CA TYR A 173 -2.35 -33.06 2.42
C TYR A 173 -2.30 -32.38 1.05
N LEU A 174 -3.39 -32.44 0.35
CA LEU A 174 -3.63 -31.73 -0.92
C LEU A 174 -4.66 -30.62 -0.63
N ASP A 175 -4.51 -29.46 -1.29
CA ASP A 175 -5.60 -28.50 -1.35
C ASP A 175 -6.75 -29.05 -2.23
N GLU A 176 -7.85 -28.29 -2.29
CA GLU A 176 -9.03 -28.65 -3.08
C GLU A 176 -8.74 -28.85 -4.59
N ASN A 177 -7.57 -28.42 -5.05
CA ASN A 177 -7.08 -28.48 -6.42
C ASN A 177 -5.98 -29.54 -6.64
N GLY A 178 -5.66 -30.32 -5.61
CA GLY A 178 -4.57 -31.31 -5.67
C GLY A 178 -3.17 -30.74 -5.51
N ASN A 179 -3.01 -29.47 -5.09
CA ASN A 179 -1.73 -28.88 -4.76
C ASN A 179 -1.39 -29.14 -3.29
N ARG A 180 -0.13 -29.42 -3.03
CA ARG A 180 0.32 -29.66 -1.67
C ARG A 180 0.41 -28.36 -0.87
N LEU A 181 -0.43 -28.26 0.16
CA LEU A 181 -0.24 -27.35 1.26
C LEU A 181 0.67 -28.01 2.29
N VAL A 182 1.80 -27.39 2.58
CA VAL A 182 2.73 -27.88 3.60
C VAL A 182 2.62 -26.95 4.79
N GLU A 183 2.32 -27.51 5.95
CA GLU A 183 2.33 -26.76 7.19
C GLU A 183 3.74 -26.27 7.46
N ASN A 184 3.91 -24.96 7.58
CA ASN A 184 5.18 -24.32 7.84
C ASN A 184 5.36 -24.16 9.36
N LEU A 185 5.90 -25.19 9.99
CA LEU A 185 6.14 -25.20 11.43
C LEU A 185 7.32 -24.30 11.79
N GLU A 186 7.23 -23.58 12.91
CA GLU A 186 8.30 -22.73 13.44
C GLU A 186 9.58 -23.56 13.75
N SER A 187 9.44 -24.84 14.03
CA SER A 187 10.56 -25.78 14.19
C SER A 187 11.30 -26.09 12.89
N ASN A 188 10.76 -25.72 11.73
CA ASN A 188 11.41 -25.87 10.45
C ASN A 188 12.50 -24.79 10.31
N GLY A 189 13.76 -25.18 10.14
CA GLY A 189 14.86 -24.23 9.90
C GLY A 189 14.73 -23.36 8.65
N ARG A 190 13.70 -23.60 7.82
CA ARG A 190 13.34 -22.81 6.64
C ARG A 190 12.07 -22.00 6.80
N TYR A 191 11.54 -21.86 7.98
CA TYR A 191 10.26 -21.24 8.30
C TYR A 191 10.00 -19.92 7.56
N HIS A 192 10.86 -18.93 7.74
CA HIS A 192 10.79 -17.66 7.02
C HIS A 192 11.19 -17.79 5.55
N THR A 193 12.13 -18.68 5.24
CA THR A 193 12.64 -18.88 3.88
C THR A 193 11.55 -19.34 2.91
N ASP A 194 10.76 -20.34 3.32
CA ASP A 194 9.73 -20.92 2.47
C ASP A 194 8.59 -19.91 2.24
N TRP A 195 8.21 -19.15 3.25
CA TRP A 195 7.27 -18.04 3.12
C TRP A 195 7.81 -16.94 2.17
N LEU A 196 9.05 -16.52 2.36
CA LEU A 196 9.70 -15.51 1.51
C LEU A 196 9.76 -15.94 0.05
N ASN A 197 10.11 -17.19 -0.23
CA ASN A 197 10.18 -17.73 -1.59
C ASN A 197 8.80 -17.71 -2.26
N MET A 198 7.77 -18.13 -1.53
CA MET A 198 6.39 -18.14 -1.99
C MET A 198 5.91 -16.72 -2.33
N ILE A 199 5.99 -15.79 -1.42
CA ILE A 199 5.42 -14.45 -1.62
C ILE A 199 6.24 -13.59 -2.59
N TYR A 200 7.57 -13.70 -2.59
CA TYR A 200 8.44 -12.90 -3.42
C TYR A 200 8.22 -13.12 -4.92
N SER A 201 8.06 -14.39 -5.34
CA SER A 201 7.76 -14.73 -6.73
C SER A 201 6.44 -14.10 -7.20
N ARG A 202 5.41 -14.11 -6.35
CA ARG A 202 4.08 -13.54 -6.62
C ARG A 202 4.08 -12.02 -6.65
N LEU A 203 4.77 -11.37 -5.72
CA LEU A 203 4.90 -9.90 -5.70
C LEU A 203 5.61 -9.37 -6.95
N ARG A 204 6.60 -10.08 -7.47
CA ARG A 204 7.27 -9.70 -8.73
C ARG A 204 6.30 -9.69 -9.91
N LEU A 205 5.49 -10.74 -10.04
CA LEU A 205 4.47 -10.82 -11.09
C LEU A 205 3.36 -9.79 -10.89
N ALA A 206 2.90 -9.60 -9.65
CA ALA A 206 1.92 -8.59 -9.31
C ALA A 206 2.38 -7.17 -9.68
N LYS A 207 3.67 -6.85 -9.43
CA LYS A 207 4.24 -5.56 -9.88
C LYS A 207 4.09 -5.35 -11.37
N ASP A 208 4.33 -6.40 -12.17
CA ASP A 208 4.25 -6.30 -13.62
C ASP A 208 2.82 -6.06 -14.12
N LEU A 209 1.83 -6.67 -13.46
CA LEU A 209 0.42 -6.47 -13.78
C LEU A 209 -0.08 -5.07 -13.42
N LEU A 210 0.48 -4.43 -12.40
CA LEU A 210 0.05 -3.08 -12.00
C LEU A 210 0.31 -2.04 -13.09
N ALA A 211 -0.68 -1.18 -13.31
CA ALA A 211 -0.53 0.04 -14.10
C ALA A 211 0.47 1.00 -13.44
N THR A 212 1.04 1.96 -14.20
CA THR A 212 1.98 2.95 -13.66
C THR A 212 1.40 3.74 -12.49
N ASN A 213 0.11 4.04 -12.53
CA ASN A 213 -0.64 4.70 -11.46
C ASN A 213 -1.40 3.70 -10.55
N GLY A 214 -0.97 2.44 -10.52
CA GLY A 214 -1.55 1.38 -9.71
C GLY A 214 -0.99 1.33 -8.29
N VAL A 215 -1.73 0.69 -7.39
CA VAL A 215 -1.40 0.49 -5.98
C VAL A 215 -1.57 -0.96 -5.56
N ILE A 216 -0.79 -1.40 -4.58
CA ILE A 216 -0.93 -2.72 -3.97
C ILE A 216 -1.10 -2.59 -2.47
N PHE A 217 -2.00 -3.40 -1.94
CA PHE A 217 -2.27 -3.58 -0.52
C PHE A 217 -1.95 -5.02 -0.13
N VAL A 218 -1.23 -5.19 0.98
CA VAL A 218 -0.90 -6.53 1.51
C VAL A 218 -1.20 -6.54 3.00
N SER A 219 -2.15 -7.37 3.42
CA SER A 219 -2.46 -7.59 4.83
C SER A 219 -1.49 -8.61 5.45
N LEU A 220 -1.10 -8.40 6.70
CA LEU A 220 -0.21 -9.30 7.44
C LEU A 220 -0.20 -8.93 8.93
N ASP A 221 0.17 -9.88 9.78
CA ASP A 221 0.43 -9.64 11.20
C ASP A 221 1.92 -9.39 11.52
N ASP A 222 2.28 -9.47 12.81
CA ASP A 222 3.64 -9.24 13.29
C ASP A 222 4.66 -10.29 12.80
N ASN A 223 4.23 -11.52 12.47
CA ASN A 223 5.14 -12.65 12.23
C ASN A 223 6.09 -12.39 11.06
N GLU A 224 5.58 -11.84 9.95
CA GLU A 224 6.38 -11.60 8.74
C GLU A 224 6.39 -10.13 8.29
N SER A 225 5.86 -9.21 9.09
CA SER A 225 5.75 -7.78 8.73
C SER A 225 7.09 -7.15 8.36
N ALA A 226 8.15 -7.45 9.12
CA ALA A 226 9.49 -6.94 8.86
C ALA A 226 10.10 -7.50 7.55
N ASN A 227 9.85 -8.78 7.26
CA ASN A 227 10.30 -9.42 6.03
C ASN A 227 9.52 -8.92 4.82
N LEU A 228 8.19 -8.79 4.95
CA LEU A 228 7.34 -8.22 3.90
C LEU A 228 7.80 -6.80 3.52
N LYS A 229 8.07 -5.94 4.50
CA LYS A 229 8.56 -4.58 4.25
C LYS A 229 9.81 -4.59 3.38
N LYS A 230 10.80 -5.43 3.71
CA LYS A 230 12.08 -5.51 2.99
C LYS A 230 11.91 -6.02 1.55
N ILE A 231 11.12 -7.07 1.35
CA ILE A 231 10.89 -7.59 -0.01
C ILE A 231 10.03 -6.64 -0.86
N CYS A 232 9.06 -5.95 -0.26
CA CYS A 232 8.28 -4.93 -0.97
C CYS A 232 9.13 -3.70 -1.32
N ASP A 233 10.05 -3.26 -0.44
CA ASP A 233 11.00 -2.20 -0.75
C ASP A 233 11.91 -2.58 -1.94
N GLU A 234 12.32 -3.83 -2.02
CA GLU A 234 13.12 -4.32 -3.16
C GLU A 234 12.28 -4.42 -4.45
N VAL A 235 11.08 -4.98 -4.36
CA VAL A 235 10.22 -5.20 -5.53
C VAL A 235 9.64 -3.89 -6.06
N PHE A 236 9.04 -3.06 -5.22
CA PHE A 236 8.32 -1.84 -5.63
C PHE A 236 9.19 -0.59 -5.55
N GLY A 237 10.26 -0.62 -4.77
CA GLY A 237 11.10 0.52 -4.43
C GLY A 237 10.66 1.20 -3.12
N ALA A 238 11.60 1.47 -2.20
CA ALA A 238 11.32 2.09 -0.91
C ALA A 238 10.65 3.48 -1.04
N VAL A 239 10.96 4.23 -2.11
CA VAL A 239 10.35 5.54 -2.41
C VAL A 239 8.87 5.45 -2.75
N ASN A 240 8.37 4.28 -3.10
CA ASN A 240 6.98 4.01 -3.45
C ASN A 240 6.17 3.48 -2.27
N PHE A 241 6.77 3.35 -1.09
CA PHE A 241 6.06 3.02 0.13
C PHE A 241 5.16 4.17 0.56
N ILE A 242 3.87 3.90 0.73
CA ILE A 242 2.88 4.90 1.15
C ILE A 242 2.72 4.87 2.66
N GLY A 243 2.57 3.66 3.22
CA GLY A 243 2.39 3.50 4.65
C GLY A 243 2.08 2.08 5.08
N GLN A 244 2.18 1.88 6.39
CA GLN A 244 1.73 0.70 7.10
C GLN A 244 0.56 1.12 7.99
N ILE A 245 -0.62 0.66 7.65
CA ILE A 245 -1.86 0.98 8.37
C ILE A 245 -2.05 -0.09 9.43
N THR A 246 -2.24 0.33 10.67
CA THR A 246 -2.60 -0.58 11.77
C THR A 246 -4.11 -0.82 11.73
N VAL A 247 -4.51 -2.08 11.59
CA VAL A 247 -5.91 -2.49 11.52
C VAL A 247 -6.29 -3.17 12.84
N VAL A 248 -7.15 -2.55 13.62
CA VAL A 248 -7.62 -3.12 14.88
C VAL A 248 -8.72 -4.14 14.61
N GLY A 249 -8.37 -5.42 14.65
CA GLY A 249 -9.30 -6.52 14.40
C GLY A 249 -10.09 -6.92 15.65
N ASN A 250 -9.48 -6.89 16.82
CA ASN A 250 -10.12 -7.26 18.08
C ASN A 250 -9.78 -6.27 19.21
N PRO A 251 -10.65 -5.27 19.47
CA PRO A 251 -10.39 -4.25 20.49
C PRO A 251 -10.25 -4.78 21.92
N ARG A 252 -10.71 -6.00 22.20
CA ARG A 252 -10.60 -6.62 23.54
C ARG A 252 -9.27 -7.35 23.72
N GLY A 253 -8.57 -7.66 22.62
CA GLY A 253 -7.35 -8.44 22.62
C GLY A 253 -7.55 -9.88 23.12
N ARG A 254 -6.56 -10.71 22.87
CA ARG A 254 -6.40 -12.00 23.56
C ARG A 254 -5.07 -11.94 24.29
N ASP A 255 -5.15 -11.92 25.62
CA ASP A 255 -3.96 -11.96 26.48
C ASP A 255 -3.60 -13.42 26.77
N TYR A 256 -2.56 -13.90 26.13
CA TYR A 256 -1.97 -15.22 26.36
C TYR A 256 -0.66 -15.12 27.16
N GLY A 257 -0.62 -14.24 28.17
CA GLY A 257 0.52 -14.12 29.07
C GLY A 257 1.49 -12.98 28.76
N GLY A 258 0.97 -11.79 28.42
CA GLY A 258 1.82 -10.63 28.19
C GLY A 258 1.10 -9.45 27.56
N VAL A 259 1.60 -8.96 26.42
CA VAL A 259 0.98 -7.88 25.67
C VAL A 259 -0.12 -8.46 24.77
N ALA A 260 -1.35 -7.98 24.92
CA ALA A 260 -2.48 -8.42 24.11
C ALA A 260 -2.26 -7.99 22.63
N ARG A 261 -2.35 -8.96 21.72
CA ARG A 261 -2.34 -8.69 20.27
C ARG A 261 -3.75 -8.33 19.83
N MET A 262 -3.92 -7.12 19.30
CA MET A 262 -5.23 -6.56 18.93
C MET A 262 -5.31 -6.12 17.47
N HIS A 263 -4.21 -6.16 16.74
CA HIS A 263 -4.12 -5.54 15.42
C HIS A 263 -3.30 -6.37 14.46
N ASP A 264 -3.59 -6.15 13.19
CA ASP A 264 -2.82 -6.57 12.04
C ASP A 264 -2.33 -5.32 11.28
N TYR A 265 -1.60 -5.52 10.21
CA TYR A 265 -1.08 -4.45 9.37
C TYR A 265 -1.58 -4.57 7.94
N LEU A 266 -1.76 -3.42 7.31
CA LEU A 266 -1.98 -3.30 5.89
C LEU A 266 -0.85 -2.46 5.28
N PHE A 267 0.02 -3.11 4.52
CA PHE A 267 1.10 -2.45 3.79
C PHE A 267 0.61 -1.91 2.47
N VAL A 268 0.97 -0.66 2.16
CA VAL A 268 0.52 0.02 0.95
C VAL A 268 1.71 0.52 0.16
N TYR A 269 1.80 0.07 -1.08
CA TYR A 269 2.80 0.53 -2.05
C TYR A 269 2.16 1.02 -3.33
N LYS A 270 2.74 2.01 -3.95
CA LYS A 270 2.41 2.42 -5.32
C LYS A 270 3.37 1.78 -6.32
N LYS A 271 2.93 1.64 -7.58
CA LYS A 271 3.78 1.14 -8.67
C LYS A 271 4.87 2.13 -9.03
N SER A 272 4.52 3.41 -9.07
CA SER A 272 5.39 4.53 -9.44
C SER A 272 4.92 5.84 -8.80
N PRO A 273 5.69 6.94 -8.90
CA PRO A 273 5.27 8.26 -8.43
C PRO A 273 3.95 8.78 -9.03
N GLU A 274 3.52 8.25 -10.19
CA GLU A 274 2.28 8.65 -10.87
C GLU A 274 1.01 8.20 -10.13
N ALA A 275 1.12 7.24 -9.21
CA ALA A 275 -0.03 6.80 -8.42
C ALA A 275 -0.37 7.84 -7.35
N VAL A 276 -1.63 8.29 -7.38
CA VAL A 276 -2.21 9.24 -6.43
C VAL A 276 -3.27 8.52 -5.61
N ILE A 277 -3.20 8.69 -4.29
CA ILE A 277 -4.28 8.27 -3.38
C ILE A 277 -5.15 9.47 -3.13
N ASN A 278 -6.41 9.37 -3.53
CA ASN A 278 -7.40 10.40 -3.30
C ASN A 278 -7.86 10.37 -1.85
N LEU A 279 -8.17 11.54 -1.32
CA LEU A 279 -8.88 11.63 -0.05
C LEU A 279 -10.30 11.07 -0.23
N ILE A 280 -10.77 10.36 0.79
CA ILE A 280 -12.18 9.99 0.86
C ILE A 280 -12.93 11.26 1.19
N GLU A 281 -13.82 11.69 0.32
CA GLU A 281 -14.77 12.76 0.64
C GLU A 281 -15.70 12.25 1.74
N ASP A 282 -15.67 12.93 2.87
CA ASP A 282 -16.53 12.61 4.01
C ASP A 282 -17.96 13.10 3.71
N SER A 283 -18.70 12.31 2.98
CA SER A 283 -20.09 12.63 2.58
C SER A 283 -21.08 12.65 3.76
N GLU A 284 -20.70 12.13 4.92
CA GLU A 284 -21.54 12.12 6.12
C GLU A 284 -21.41 13.42 6.92
N ASN A 285 -20.30 14.15 6.80
CA ASN A 285 -20.13 15.47 7.38
C ASN A 285 -20.71 16.53 6.43
N SER A 286 -22.02 16.68 6.43
CA SER A 286 -22.64 17.86 5.83
C SER A 286 -22.20 19.08 6.63
N PHE A 287 -21.28 19.86 6.08
CA PHE A 287 -20.94 21.17 6.65
C PHE A 287 -22.19 22.00 6.81
N LYS A 288 -22.32 22.64 7.97
CA LYS A 288 -23.48 23.51 8.24
C LYS A 288 -23.34 24.93 7.67
N MET A 289 -22.12 25.28 7.28
CA MET A 289 -21.77 26.58 6.73
C MET A 289 -21.02 26.39 5.41
N PHE A 290 -21.27 27.28 4.46
CA PHE A 290 -20.67 27.26 3.14
C PHE A 290 -20.21 28.67 2.78
N ASP A 291 -19.06 28.76 2.08
CA ASP A 291 -18.58 29.98 1.46
C ASP A 291 -18.17 29.74 0.00
N SER A 292 -17.51 30.70 -0.63
CA SER A 292 -17.01 30.55 -2.02
C SER A 292 -15.95 29.47 -2.25
N LEU A 293 -15.35 28.96 -1.17
CA LEU A 293 -14.33 27.91 -1.20
C LEU A 293 -14.92 26.53 -0.91
N GLY A 294 -16.14 26.46 -0.37
CA GLY A 294 -16.82 25.20 -0.07
C GLY A 294 -17.47 25.17 1.32
N GLY A 295 -17.76 23.95 1.79
CA GLY A 295 -18.30 23.74 3.14
C GLY A 295 -17.23 23.86 4.21
N PHE A 296 -17.58 24.45 5.36
CA PHE A 296 -16.63 24.62 6.46
C PHE A 296 -17.26 24.46 7.85
N GLU A 297 -16.41 24.22 8.84
CA GLU A 297 -16.73 24.16 10.26
C GLU A 297 -15.86 25.18 11.03
N LEU A 298 -16.48 25.84 12.01
CA LEU A 298 -15.77 26.78 12.87
C LEU A 298 -15.10 26.08 14.03
N ARG A 299 -13.77 26.17 14.10
CA ARG A 299 -12.97 25.70 15.23
C ARG A 299 -12.26 26.84 15.92
N GLU A 300 -12.19 26.77 17.26
CA GLU A 300 -11.51 27.81 18.04
C GLU A 300 -10.00 27.84 17.75
N LEU A 301 -9.47 28.99 17.38
CA LEU A 301 -8.04 29.20 17.13
C LEU A 301 -7.20 29.12 18.41
N ARG A 302 -7.81 29.35 19.58
CA ARG A 302 -7.13 29.27 20.86
C ARG A 302 -6.71 27.85 21.21
N ASN A 303 -5.49 27.69 21.69
CA ASN A 303 -5.06 26.44 22.32
C ASN A 303 -5.56 26.40 23.76
N ARG A 304 -6.51 25.50 24.06
CA ARG A 304 -7.10 25.36 25.40
C ARG A 304 -6.19 24.65 26.40
N ASN A 305 -5.12 24.02 25.95
CA ASN A 305 -4.20 23.30 26.82
C ASN A 305 -3.30 24.31 27.56
N ILE A 306 -3.49 24.42 28.87
CA ILE A 306 -2.74 25.33 29.75
C ILE A 306 -1.24 25.08 29.80
N LYS A 307 -0.78 23.89 29.36
CA LYS A 307 0.65 23.61 29.20
C LYS A 307 1.32 24.50 28.14
N PHE A 308 0.54 25.05 27.21
CA PHE A 308 1.00 26.02 26.21
C PHE A 308 0.46 27.40 26.58
N ASN A 309 1.32 28.22 27.11
CA ASN A 309 0.95 29.51 27.69
C ASN A 309 1.88 30.64 27.25
N LYS A 310 1.55 31.89 27.64
CA LYS A 310 2.29 33.07 27.30
C LYS A 310 3.78 32.98 27.71
N GLU A 311 4.10 32.29 28.80
CA GLU A 311 5.47 32.23 29.35
C GLU A 311 6.36 31.33 28.52
N ASN A 312 5.83 30.15 28.10
CA ASN A 312 6.62 29.17 27.36
C ASN A 312 6.43 29.24 25.83
N ARG A 313 5.43 30.02 25.35
CA ARG A 313 5.17 30.24 23.92
C ARG A 313 4.83 31.73 23.64
N PRO A 314 5.70 32.70 23.98
CA PRO A 314 5.41 34.11 23.86
C PRO A 314 5.09 34.55 22.45
N ASN A 315 5.67 33.91 21.41
CA ASN A 315 5.43 34.21 19.99
C ASN A 315 4.01 33.83 19.52
N LEU A 316 3.27 33.06 20.31
CA LEU A 316 1.88 32.69 20.04
C LEU A 316 0.89 33.52 20.87
N TYR A 317 1.36 34.48 21.67
CA TYR A 317 0.57 35.39 22.48
C TYR A 317 0.65 36.81 21.90
N TYR A 318 -0.32 37.13 21.03
CA TYR A 318 -0.40 38.41 20.36
C TYR A 318 -1.89 38.78 20.13
N PRO A 319 -2.22 40.07 19.94
CA PRO A 319 -3.60 40.49 19.72
C PRO A 319 -4.07 40.30 18.28
N PHE A 320 -5.36 40.06 18.13
CA PHE A 320 -6.12 40.37 16.92
C PHE A 320 -7.01 41.56 17.19
N TYR A 321 -7.25 42.37 16.18
CA TYR A 321 -8.18 43.48 16.20
C TYR A 321 -9.41 43.13 15.38
N ILE A 322 -10.62 43.30 15.94
CA ILE A 322 -11.86 42.84 15.37
C ILE A 322 -12.69 44.04 14.96
N ASN A 323 -13.16 44.10 13.75
CA ASN A 323 -14.06 45.12 13.26
C ASN A 323 -15.50 44.84 13.75
N PRO A 324 -16.04 45.62 14.70
CA PRO A 324 -17.39 45.38 15.20
C PRO A 324 -18.50 45.83 14.22
N ALA A 325 -18.14 46.57 13.17
CA ALA A 325 -19.09 47.09 12.17
C ALA A 325 -19.28 46.12 10.98
N THR A 326 -18.43 45.09 10.84
CA THR A 326 -18.56 44.07 9.80
C THR A 326 -19.22 42.83 10.36
N GLU A 327 -20.15 42.25 9.61
CA GLU A 327 -20.75 40.95 9.90
C GLU A 327 -21.11 40.29 8.58
N ASP A 328 -20.62 39.07 8.33
CA ASP A 328 -21.01 38.32 7.15
C ASP A 328 -22.28 37.47 7.38
N GLU A 329 -22.72 36.75 6.36
CA GLU A 329 -23.94 35.91 6.41
C GLU A 329 -23.90 34.81 7.49
N HIS A 330 -22.71 34.47 8.01
CA HIS A 330 -22.51 33.53 9.09
C HIS A 330 -22.30 34.17 10.46
N GLY A 331 -22.46 35.49 10.57
CA GLY A 331 -22.26 36.24 11.79
C GLY A 331 -20.80 36.42 12.18
N LEU A 332 -19.89 36.36 11.21
CA LEU A 332 -18.44 36.47 11.43
C LEU A 332 -17.94 37.87 11.09
N HIS A 333 -17.01 38.37 11.91
CA HIS A 333 -16.45 39.70 11.79
C HIS A 333 -15.04 39.68 11.18
N GLU A 334 -14.72 40.74 10.43
CA GLU A 334 -13.38 40.98 9.88
C GLU A 334 -12.35 41.18 11.02
N ILE A 335 -11.15 40.73 10.80
CA ILE A 335 -10.03 40.84 11.75
C ILE A 335 -8.77 41.40 11.11
N SER A 336 -7.87 41.96 11.93
CA SER A 336 -6.55 42.45 11.56
C SER A 336 -5.52 42.08 12.62
N LEU A 337 -4.26 42.01 12.22
CA LEU A 337 -3.10 41.94 13.15
C LEU A 337 -2.53 43.32 13.47
N GLU A 338 -2.98 44.36 12.77
CA GLU A 338 -2.61 45.75 13.01
C GLU A 338 -3.73 46.48 13.74
N PRO A 339 -3.43 47.37 14.70
CA PRO A 339 -4.43 48.16 15.41
C PRO A 339 -5.15 49.10 14.43
N LYS A 340 -6.47 49.24 14.61
CA LYS A 340 -7.29 50.16 13.85
C LYS A 340 -8.25 50.87 14.80
N ASP A 341 -8.53 52.16 14.52
CA ASP A 341 -9.44 52.96 15.35
C ASP A 341 -10.85 52.33 15.40
N GLY A 342 -11.35 52.20 16.60
CA GLY A 342 -12.70 51.63 16.84
C GLY A 342 -12.76 50.11 16.79
N TRP A 343 -11.65 49.42 16.50
CA TRP A 343 -11.61 47.98 16.53
C TRP A 343 -11.35 47.43 17.93
N ILE A 344 -11.88 46.23 18.21
CA ILE A 344 -11.78 45.56 19.51
C ILE A 344 -10.51 44.72 19.57
N GLU A 345 -9.62 45.00 20.51
CA GLU A 345 -8.43 44.19 20.75
C GLU A 345 -8.80 42.89 21.47
N LEU A 346 -8.33 41.75 20.94
CA LEU A 346 -8.57 40.42 21.49
C LEU A 346 -7.28 39.60 21.62
N TYR A 347 -6.93 39.26 22.87
CA TYR A 347 -5.89 38.26 23.18
C TYR A 347 -6.51 36.87 23.39
N PRO A 348 -5.69 35.80 23.37
CA PRO A 348 -6.13 34.47 23.78
C PRO A 348 -6.76 34.54 25.18
N LEU A 349 -7.94 33.93 25.30
CA LEU A 349 -8.65 33.94 26.59
C LEU A 349 -7.88 33.13 27.64
N GLU A 350 -7.90 33.64 28.86
CA GLU A 350 -7.37 32.93 30.01
C GLU A 350 -8.17 31.66 30.30
N SER A 351 -7.48 30.61 30.80
CA SER A 351 -8.07 29.36 31.25
C SER A 351 -7.41 28.92 32.57
N GLN A 352 -8.20 28.73 33.59
CA GLN A 352 -7.73 28.30 34.91
C GLN A 352 -6.61 29.20 35.51
N GLY A 353 -6.73 30.52 35.34
CA GLY A 353 -5.72 31.47 35.80
C GLY A 353 -4.45 31.58 34.94
N VAL A 354 -4.41 30.91 33.79
CA VAL A 354 -3.27 30.90 32.88
C VAL A 354 -3.60 31.57 31.55
N ASN A 355 -2.77 32.51 31.12
CA ASN A 355 -2.88 33.13 29.79
C ASN A 355 -2.53 32.11 28.71
N THR A 356 -3.55 31.59 28.01
CA THR A 356 -3.38 30.66 26.91
C THR A 356 -2.80 31.35 25.67
N VAL A 357 -2.56 30.59 24.58
CA VAL A 357 -1.95 31.10 23.34
C VAL A 357 -2.78 30.70 22.12
N TRP A 358 -2.52 31.33 20.99
CA TRP A 358 -3.07 30.89 19.71
C TRP A 358 -2.39 29.60 19.24
N ARG A 359 -3.06 28.86 18.35
CA ARG A 359 -2.48 27.68 17.69
C ARG A 359 -1.55 28.05 16.56
N TRP A 360 -1.68 29.23 15.98
CA TRP A 360 -0.93 29.72 14.84
C TRP A 360 -0.06 30.91 15.22
N GLY A 361 1.13 30.99 14.60
CA GLY A 361 2.00 32.14 14.70
C GLY A 361 1.52 33.32 13.83
N LYS A 362 2.04 34.51 14.06
CA LYS A 362 1.64 35.74 13.35
C LYS A 362 1.70 35.60 11.83
N GLN A 363 2.78 35.02 11.30
CA GLN A 363 2.95 34.86 9.85
C GLN A 363 1.83 34.04 9.25
N LYS A 364 1.59 32.83 9.78
CA LYS A 364 0.50 31.98 9.31
C LYS A 364 -0.86 32.63 9.45
N SER A 365 -1.06 33.38 10.54
CA SER A 365 -2.32 34.12 10.74
C SER A 365 -2.47 35.23 9.72
N GLN A 366 -1.40 35.95 9.38
CA GLN A 366 -1.43 37.01 8.36
C GLN A 366 -1.84 36.49 6.98
N GLU A 367 -1.32 35.34 6.61
CA GLU A 367 -1.63 34.69 5.33
C GLU A 367 -3.09 34.19 5.24
N ASN A 368 -3.77 34.05 6.37
CA ASN A 368 -5.11 33.47 6.48
C ASN A 368 -6.18 34.45 7.00
N LEU A 369 -5.85 35.73 7.18
CA LEU A 369 -6.80 36.74 7.67
C LEU A 369 -8.01 36.84 6.76
N ASN A 370 -9.20 36.84 7.37
CA ASN A 370 -10.51 37.03 6.72
C ASN A 370 -10.86 35.98 5.64
N VAL A 371 -9.98 35.00 5.42
CA VAL A 371 -10.21 33.79 4.59
C VAL A 371 -10.49 32.61 5.49
N ASN A 372 -9.48 32.14 6.20
CA ASN A 372 -9.57 30.96 7.09
C ASN A 372 -9.67 31.34 8.57
N ILE A 373 -9.49 32.61 8.94
CA ILE A 373 -9.66 33.10 10.30
C ILE A 373 -10.59 34.31 10.29
N LYS A 374 -11.64 34.23 11.08
CA LYS A 374 -12.58 35.33 11.35
C LYS A 374 -12.96 35.35 12.83
N ALA A 375 -13.53 36.45 13.30
CA ALA A 375 -14.01 36.57 14.65
C ALA A 375 -15.49 36.21 14.74
N LYS A 376 -15.88 35.38 15.73
CA LYS A 376 -17.27 35.05 16.03
C LYS A 376 -17.65 35.60 17.41
N PRO A 377 -18.75 36.38 17.55
CA PRO A 377 -19.28 36.72 18.86
C PRO A 377 -19.60 35.43 19.65
N ASP A 378 -19.31 35.45 20.93
CA ASP A 378 -19.71 34.35 21.81
C ASP A 378 -21.21 34.39 22.05
N SER A 379 -21.92 33.31 21.70
CA SER A 379 -23.38 33.21 21.90
C SER A 379 -23.76 33.05 23.39
N PHE A 380 -22.80 32.81 24.27
CA PHE A 380 -23.04 32.63 25.71
C PHE A 380 -22.58 33.86 26.54
N GLY A 381 -23.41 34.90 26.51
CA GLY A 381 -23.44 35.87 27.57
C GLY A 381 -22.41 37.01 27.50
N LYS A 382 -22.84 38.17 27.97
CA LYS A 382 -21.98 39.28 28.32
C LYS A 382 -21.03 38.81 29.44
N ARG A 383 -19.74 39.14 29.35
CA ARG A 383 -18.83 39.06 30.50
C ARG A 383 -19.40 39.80 31.68
N ALA A 384 -19.01 39.47 32.89
CA ALA A 384 -19.46 40.20 34.10
C ALA A 384 -19.15 41.70 34.04
N ASP A 385 -18.24 42.14 33.14
CA ASP A 385 -17.93 43.57 32.87
C ASP A 385 -18.79 44.20 31.75
N GLY A 386 -19.80 43.47 31.25
CA GLY A 386 -20.72 43.97 30.23
C GLY A 386 -20.22 43.92 28.78
N ARG A 387 -19.02 43.40 28.52
CA ARG A 387 -18.43 43.30 27.17
C ARG A 387 -18.88 41.99 26.49
N LYS A 388 -19.16 42.08 25.17
CA LYS A 388 -19.40 40.87 24.36
C LYS A 388 -18.14 40.03 24.28
N SER A 389 -18.22 38.74 24.62
CA SER A 389 -17.11 37.83 24.40
C SER A 389 -17.07 37.42 22.90
N VAL A 390 -15.89 37.49 22.33
CA VAL A 390 -15.66 37.16 20.93
C VAL A 390 -14.63 36.06 20.87
N ARG A 391 -14.82 35.06 20.02
CA ARG A 391 -13.86 33.98 19.77
C ARG A 391 -13.38 34.08 18.34
N LEU A 392 -12.09 33.83 18.15
CA LEU A 392 -11.54 33.59 16.81
C LEU A 392 -11.82 32.15 16.42
N SER A 393 -12.33 31.95 15.23
CA SER A 393 -12.61 30.67 14.65
C SER A 393 -11.83 30.52 13.35
N GLN A 394 -11.33 29.32 13.10
CA GLN A 394 -10.69 28.93 11.85
C GLN A 394 -11.64 28.03 11.07
N ASN A 395 -11.66 28.18 9.75
CA ASN A 395 -12.30 27.25 8.84
C ASN A 395 -11.46 25.96 8.76
N CYS A 396 -12.09 24.81 8.76
CA CYS A 396 -11.47 23.51 8.55
C CYS A 396 -12.21 22.76 7.46
#